data_167641ef656a47fae7c85c1a80c7caef
#
_entry.id   167641ef656a47fae7c85c1a80c7caef
#
_cell.length_a   1.000
_cell.length_b   1.000
_cell.length_c   1.000
_cell.angle_alpha   90.00
_cell.angle_beta   90.00
_cell.angle_gamma   90.00
#
_symmetry.space_group_name_H-M   'P 1'
#
loop_
_entity.id
_entity.type
_entity.pdbx_description
1 polymer ?
#
loop_
_entity_poly.entity_id
_entity_poly.type
_entity_poly.pdbx_seq_one_letter_code
_entity_poly.pdbx_strand_id
1 'polypeptide(L)'
;MKSPNAFSALLDIYISPSKAFNGVEHAKGWSWLAFITISLVSMASIYIFYSTVDMQFLINEQFAAASVDATIGEQKMIRQSIEQNAGIQVWISMISIVLGTAIIAAIMAVYYMLIAKLDPESEHSYGAWYGFTIWTIMPNVVLSLGTIALVLSASTDQISQTAVFNFDSINQLVVGLEPGSAFYTLLESLKLSSLWGIGLGMVGLKCWTNFSTNKALLFSALPTLVIFGIWAIIAAM
;
A
#
# COMPACT_ATOMS: atom_id res chain seq x y z
N MET A 1 -9.21 26.82 4.10
CA MET A 1 -8.26 27.05 2.98
C MET A 1 -8.15 25.79 2.14
N LYS A 2 -7.91 25.92 0.82
CA LYS A 2 -7.71 24.80 -0.10
C LYS A 2 -6.37 24.93 -0.84
N SER A 3 -5.81 23.83 -1.30
CA SER A 3 -4.61 23.84 -2.15
C SER A 3 -4.88 24.60 -3.43
N PRO A 4 -3.95 25.48 -3.90
CA PRO A 4 -4.18 26.30 -5.08
C PRO A 4 -4.08 25.54 -6.40
N ASN A 5 -3.34 24.43 -6.45
CA ASN A 5 -3.14 23.59 -7.62
C ASN A 5 -2.75 22.16 -7.21
N ALA A 6 -2.71 21.24 -8.20
CA ALA A 6 -2.41 19.82 -7.97
C ALA A 6 -1.02 19.58 -7.37
N PHE A 7 0.01 20.32 -7.77
CA PHE A 7 1.37 20.16 -7.22
C PHE A 7 1.44 20.59 -5.76
N SER A 8 0.77 21.70 -5.40
CA SER A 8 0.65 22.09 -4.00
C SER A 8 -0.11 21.04 -3.19
N ALA A 9 -1.15 20.40 -3.75
CA ALA A 9 -1.90 19.35 -3.09
C ALA A 9 -1.02 18.11 -2.81
N LEU A 10 -0.07 17.76 -3.70
CA LEU A 10 0.89 16.67 -3.47
C LEU A 10 1.78 16.89 -2.24
N LEU A 11 2.08 18.13 -1.90
CA LEU A 11 2.81 18.46 -0.67
C LEU A 11 1.87 18.62 0.52
N ASP A 12 0.74 19.31 0.31
CA ASP A 12 -0.24 19.58 1.35
C ASP A 12 -0.83 18.30 1.94
N ILE A 13 -0.92 17.21 1.17
CA ILE A 13 -1.45 15.93 1.68
C ILE A 13 -0.66 15.39 2.89
N TYR A 14 0.63 15.71 2.98
CA TYR A 14 1.51 15.30 4.07
C TYR A 14 1.54 16.28 5.24
N ILE A 15 1.46 17.59 4.97
CA ILE A 15 1.65 18.64 5.98
C ILE A 15 0.35 19.34 6.40
N SER A 16 -0.65 19.32 5.55
CA SER A 16 -1.95 20.00 5.75
C SER A 16 -3.06 19.27 4.99
N PRO A 17 -3.36 17.98 5.30
CA PRO A 17 -4.22 17.13 4.49
C PRO A 17 -5.62 17.71 4.25
N SER A 18 -6.16 18.49 5.19
CA SER A 18 -7.44 19.18 4.99
C SER A 18 -7.40 20.16 3.79
N LYS A 19 -6.26 20.85 3.57
CA LYS A 19 -6.12 21.75 2.41
C LYS A 19 -6.10 20.94 1.11
N ALA A 20 -5.40 19.80 1.11
CA ALA A 20 -5.35 18.91 -0.05
C ALA A 20 -6.76 18.40 -0.39
N PHE A 21 -7.49 17.81 0.55
CA PHE A 21 -8.82 17.27 0.32
C PHE A 21 -9.83 18.35 -0.11
N ASN A 22 -9.81 19.54 0.50
CA ASN A 22 -10.65 20.67 0.08
C ASN A 22 -10.27 21.20 -1.32
N GLY A 23 -9.03 21.02 -1.76
CA GLY A 23 -8.60 21.36 -3.11
C GLY A 23 -9.05 20.32 -4.14
N VAL A 24 -8.89 19.05 -3.79
CA VAL A 24 -9.21 17.90 -4.65
C VAL A 24 -10.71 17.73 -4.87
N GLU A 25 -11.54 18.08 -3.90
CA GLU A 25 -12.99 17.90 -3.91
C GLU A 25 -13.67 18.39 -5.21
N HIS A 26 -13.25 19.55 -5.68
CA HIS A 26 -13.83 20.17 -6.88
C HIS A 26 -12.86 20.22 -8.08
N ALA A 27 -11.66 19.66 -7.93
CA ALA A 27 -10.59 19.75 -8.92
C ALA A 27 -10.62 18.57 -9.89
N LYS A 28 -11.02 18.82 -11.14
CA LYS A 28 -10.97 17.78 -12.17
C LYS A 28 -9.52 17.43 -12.52
N GLY A 29 -9.21 16.14 -12.50
CA GLY A 29 -7.94 15.61 -13.00
C GLY A 29 -6.77 15.63 -12.00
N TRP A 30 -6.86 16.27 -10.83
CA TRP A 30 -5.76 16.29 -9.86
C TRP A 30 -5.39 14.90 -9.33
N SER A 31 -6.36 14.01 -9.20
CA SER A 31 -6.11 12.63 -8.76
C SER A 31 -5.31 11.81 -9.75
N TRP A 32 -5.30 12.19 -11.05
CA TRP A 32 -4.39 11.58 -12.02
C TRP A 32 -2.93 11.90 -11.71
N LEU A 33 -2.63 13.13 -11.30
CA LEU A 33 -1.26 13.49 -10.92
C LEU A 33 -0.81 12.67 -9.69
N ALA A 34 -1.67 12.52 -8.67
CA ALA A 34 -1.38 11.70 -7.51
C ALA A 34 -1.17 10.22 -7.91
N PHE A 35 -2.05 9.65 -8.73
CA PHE A 35 -1.93 8.27 -9.22
C PHE A 35 -0.64 8.04 -10.01
N ILE A 36 -0.29 8.96 -10.92
CA ILE A 36 0.95 8.89 -11.70
C ILE A 36 2.16 8.98 -10.77
N THR A 37 2.14 9.87 -9.78
CA THR A 37 3.23 10.02 -8.80
C THR A 37 3.43 8.73 -8.02
N ILE A 38 2.36 8.14 -7.45
CA ILE A 38 2.42 6.86 -6.74
C ILE A 38 2.99 5.77 -7.67
N SER A 39 2.44 5.66 -8.88
CA SER A 39 2.84 4.63 -9.84
C SER A 39 4.31 4.75 -10.22
N LEU A 40 4.77 5.94 -10.61
CA LEU A 40 6.15 6.14 -11.06
C LEU A 40 7.16 5.91 -9.93
N VAL A 41 6.90 6.40 -8.72
CA VAL A 41 7.83 6.24 -7.60
C VAL A 41 7.86 4.78 -7.14
N SER A 42 6.71 4.09 -7.11
CA SER A 42 6.67 2.66 -6.79
C SER A 42 7.33 1.80 -7.85
N MET A 43 7.14 2.09 -9.14
CA MET A 43 7.84 1.40 -10.22
C MET A 43 9.35 1.63 -10.14
N ALA A 44 9.79 2.85 -9.82
CA ALA A 44 11.21 3.16 -9.64
C ALA A 44 11.81 2.37 -8.47
N SER A 45 11.11 2.24 -7.35
CA SER A 45 11.61 1.45 -6.20
C SER A 45 11.77 -0.03 -6.56
N ILE A 46 10.80 -0.60 -7.28
CA ILE A 46 10.86 -1.97 -7.78
C ILE A 46 12.04 -2.14 -8.75
N TYR A 47 12.16 -1.24 -9.73
CA TYR A 47 13.24 -1.31 -10.71
C TYR A 47 14.63 -1.23 -10.06
N ILE A 48 14.83 -0.28 -9.14
CA ILE A 48 16.10 -0.10 -8.42
C ILE A 48 16.42 -1.35 -7.60
N PHE A 49 15.45 -1.92 -6.89
CA PHE A 49 15.65 -3.17 -6.14
C PHE A 49 16.13 -4.30 -7.05
N TYR A 50 15.37 -4.62 -8.12
CA TYR A 50 15.71 -5.73 -9.02
C TYR A 50 16.99 -5.51 -9.82
N SER A 51 17.41 -4.25 -10.03
CA SER A 51 18.69 -3.94 -10.70
C SER A 51 19.90 -4.01 -9.77
N THR A 52 19.69 -4.07 -8.45
CA THR A 52 20.75 -4.04 -7.44
C THR A 52 20.91 -5.39 -6.74
N VAL A 53 19.81 -6.11 -6.51
CA VAL A 53 19.83 -7.36 -5.75
C VAL A 53 20.51 -8.49 -6.51
N ASP A 54 21.29 -9.33 -5.78
CA ASP A 54 21.76 -10.61 -6.31
C ASP A 54 20.57 -11.52 -6.61
N MET A 55 20.39 -11.88 -7.87
CA MET A 55 19.24 -12.66 -8.32
C MET A 55 19.22 -14.07 -7.71
N GLN A 56 20.39 -14.68 -7.47
CA GLN A 56 20.46 -16.01 -6.87
C GLN A 56 20.08 -15.96 -5.38
N PHE A 57 20.48 -14.91 -4.69
CA PHE A 57 20.06 -14.65 -3.31
C PHE A 57 18.53 -14.48 -3.25
N LEU A 58 17.96 -13.66 -4.13
CA LEU A 58 16.51 -13.43 -4.19
C LEU A 58 15.72 -14.73 -4.46
N ILE A 59 16.18 -15.55 -5.42
CA ILE A 59 15.58 -16.86 -5.70
C ILE A 59 15.61 -17.75 -4.46
N ASN A 60 16.71 -17.78 -3.73
CA ASN A 60 16.83 -18.59 -2.52
C ASN A 60 15.92 -18.07 -1.40
N GLU A 61 15.82 -16.74 -1.21
CA GLU A 61 14.92 -16.13 -0.22
C GLU A 61 13.44 -16.47 -0.55
N GLN A 62 13.03 -16.30 -1.79
CA GLN A 62 11.66 -16.62 -2.23
C GLN A 62 11.36 -18.11 -2.12
N PHE A 63 12.32 -18.97 -2.47
CA PHE A 63 12.19 -20.41 -2.33
C PHE A 63 12.03 -20.81 -0.86
N ALA A 64 12.86 -20.27 0.03
CA ALA A 64 12.78 -20.55 1.45
C ALA A 64 11.41 -20.18 2.03
N ALA A 65 10.89 -18.99 1.66
CA ALA A 65 9.58 -18.56 2.11
C ALA A 65 8.40 -19.40 1.56
N ALA A 66 8.49 -19.83 0.29
CA ALA A 66 7.42 -20.57 -0.37
C ALA A 66 7.40 -22.08 -0.08
N SER A 67 8.50 -22.64 0.46
CA SER A 67 8.68 -24.10 0.63
C SER A 67 8.56 -24.61 2.06
N VAL A 68 8.15 -23.76 3.01
CA VAL A 68 8.11 -24.09 4.45
C VAL A 68 7.37 -25.41 4.75
N ASP A 69 6.17 -25.59 4.16
CA ASP A 69 5.35 -26.77 4.39
C ASP A 69 5.28 -27.71 3.15
N ALA A 70 6.18 -27.52 2.18
CA ALA A 70 6.12 -28.22 0.90
C ALA A 70 6.84 -29.57 0.96
N THR A 71 6.25 -30.59 0.33
CA THR A 71 6.89 -31.88 0.10
C THR A 71 8.07 -31.75 -0.86
N ILE A 72 8.99 -32.72 -0.89
CA ILE A 72 10.19 -32.74 -1.78
C ILE A 72 9.80 -32.55 -3.25
N GLY A 73 8.69 -33.14 -3.68
CA GLY A 73 8.20 -32.99 -5.06
C GLY A 73 7.73 -31.57 -5.36
N GLU A 74 6.96 -30.97 -4.44
CA GLU A 74 6.49 -29.60 -4.52
C GLU A 74 7.64 -28.58 -4.45
N GLN A 75 8.63 -28.79 -3.58
CA GLN A 75 9.83 -27.95 -3.49
C GLN A 75 10.55 -27.84 -4.85
N LYS A 76 10.68 -28.97 -5.58
CA LYS A 76 11.29 -28.96 -6.91
C LYS A 76 10.49 -28.12 -7.89
N MET A 77 9.15 -28.25 -7.89
CA MET A 77 8.28 -27.45 -8.77
C MET A 77 8.30 -25.96 -8.41
N ILE A 78 8.27 -25.63 -7.12
CA ILE A 78 8.37 -24.24 -6.63
C ILE A 78 9.68 -23.61 -7.11
N ARG A 79 10.81 -24.28 -6.87
CA ARG A 79 12.13 -23.77 -7.29
C ARG A 79 12.20 -23.56 -8.79
N GLN A 80 11.78 -24.54 -9.58
CA GLN A 80 11.74 -24.43 -11.03
C GLN A 80 10.88 -23.26 -11.50
N SER A 81 9.70 -23.06 -10.89
CA SER A 81 8.81 -21.94 -11.21
C SER A 81 9.46 -20.58 -10.90
N ILE A 82 10.12 -20.43 -9.74
CA ILE A 82 10.81 -19.19 -9.37
C ILE A 82 11.94 -18.89 -10.36
N GLU A 83 12.81 -19.87 -10.65
CA GLU A 83 13.94 -19.72 -11.59
C GLU A 83 13.47 -19.35 -13.01
N GLN A 84 12.41 -20.00 -13.52
CA GLN A 84 11.86 -19.70 -14.84
C GLN A 84 11.28 -18.28 -14.95
N ASN A 85 10.73 -17.75 -13.87
CA ASN A 85 10.10 -16.44 -13.86
C ASN A 85 11.05 -15.31 -13.43
N ALA A 86 12.25 -15.60 -12.95
CA ALA A 86 13.18 -14.60 -12.41
C ALA A 86 13.46 -13.44 -13.38
N GLY A 87 13.63 -13.73 -14.67
CA GLY A 87 13.92 -12.71 -15.70
C GLY A 87 12.79 -11.74 -16.01
N ILE A 88 11.53 -12.13 -15.73
CA ILE A 88 10.35 -11.29 -16.01
C ILE A 88 9.72 -10.72 -14.74
N GLN A 89 10.20 -11.11 -13.56
CA GLN A 89 9.60 -10.76 -12.27
C GLN A 89 9.54 -9.26 -12.03
N VAL A 90 10.55 -8.50 -12.45
CA VAL A 90 10.53 -7.04 -12.35
C VAL A 90 9.36 -6.43 -13.10
N TRP A 91 9.10 -6.88 -14.32
CA TRP A 91 7.99 -6.36 -15.13
C TRP A 91 6.63 -6.74 -14.57
N ILE A 92 6.49 -7.99 -14.12
CA ILE A 92 5.27 -8.45 -13.44
C ILE A 92 5.02 -7.60 -12.19
N SER A 93 6.03 -7.36 -11.36
CA SER A 93 5.91 -6.55 -10.15
C SER A 93 5.53 -5.09 -10.45
N MET A 94 6.15 -4.48 -11.47
CA MET A 94 5.83 -3.11 -11.88
C MET A 94 4.40 -2.97 -12.41
N ILE A 95 3.94 -3.92 -13.21
CA ILE A 95 2.55 -3.93 -13.71
C ILE A 95 1.58 -4.19 -12.56
N SER A 96 1.89 -5.16 -11.69
CA SER A 96 1.04 -5.55 -10.57
C SER A 96 0.83 -4.41 -9.57
N ILE A 97 1.85 -3.60 -9.28
CA ILE A 97 1.69 -2.48 -8.34
C ILE A 97 0.76 -1.40 -8.90
N VAL A 98 0.85 -1.11 -10.20
CA VAL A 98 -0.03 -0.11 -10.85
C VAL A 98 -1.47 -0.61 -10.93
N LEU A 99 -1.66 -1.84 -11.42
CA LEU A 99 -2.99 -2.45 -11.52
C LEU A 99 -3.61 -2.68 -10.14
N GLY A 100 -2.82 -3.19 -9.18
CA GLY A 100 -3.27 -3.40 -7.81
C GLY A 100 -3.72 -2.09 -7.14
N THR A 101 -2.94 -1.02 -7.30
CA THR A 101 -3.32 0.31 -6.82
C THR A 101 -4.64 0.77 -7.43
N ALA A 102 -4.82 0.63 -8.76
CA ALA A 102 -6.04 1.01 -9.44
C ALA A 102 -7.26 0.19 -8.97
N ILE A 103 -7.09 -1.13 -8.81
CA ILE A 103 -8.16 -2.05 -8.38
C ILE A 103 -8.56 -1.76 -6.93
N ILE A 104 -7.59 -1.63 -6.02
CA ILE A 104 -7.86 -1.31 -4.61
C ILE A 104 -8.55 0.04 -4.50
N ALA A 105 -8.08 1.06 -5.24
CA ALA A 105 -8.72 2.36 -5.28
C ALA A 105 -10.18 2.27 -5.77
N ALA A 106 -10.45 1.42 -6.77
CA ALA A 106 -11.80 1.21 -7.29
C ALA A 106 -12.73 0.57 -6.24
N ILE A 107 -12.26 -0.46 -5.53
CA ILE A 107 -13.01 -1.14 -4.46
C ILE A 107 -13.29 -0.17 -3.32
N MET A 108 -12.27 0.54 -2.85
CA MET A 108 -12.40 1.49 -1.76
C MET A 108 -13.28 2.70 -2.13
N ALA A 109 -13.29 3.11 -3.40
CA ALA A 109 -14.19 4.14 -3.89
C ALA A 109 -15.66 3.74 -3.77
N VAL A 110 -16.00 2.48 -4.08
CA VAL A 110 -17.36 1.93 -3.84
C VAL A 110 -17.69 1.98 -2.35
N TYR A 111 -16.76 1.55 -1.50
CA TYR A 111 -16.95 1.58 -0.05
C TYR A 111 -17.24 3.00 0.45
N TYR A 112 -16.38 3.98 0.12
CA TYR A 112 -16.57 5.37 0.55
C TYR A 112 -17.84 5.99 -0.02
N MET A 113 -18.19 5.69 -1.26
CA MET A 113 -19.45 6.13 -1.87
C MET A 113 -20.68 5.58 -1.11
N LEU A 114 -20.63 4.32 -0.66
CA LEU A 114 -21.72 3.72 0.13
C LEU A 114 -21.81 4.33 1.53
N ILE A 115 -20.67 4.52 2.20
CA ILE A 115 -20.63 5.16 3.52
C ILE A 115 -21.12 6.61 3.45
N ALA A 116 -20.75 7.34 2.39
CA ALA A 116 -21.18 8.73 2.22
C ALA A 116 -22.70 8.89 2.11
N LYS A 117 -23.44 7.87 1.67
CA LYS A 117 -24.92 7.89 1.68
C LYS A 117 -25.54 8.01 3.08
N LEU A 118 -24.74 7.79 4.14
CA LEU A 118 -25.17 8.05 5.52
C LEU A 118 -25.14 9.54 5.89
N ASP A 119 -24.67 10.39 4.98
CA ASP A 119 -24.76 11.84 5.02
C ASP A 119 -25.63 12.31 3.85
N PRO A 120 -26.87 12.80 4.10
CA PRO A 120 -27.78 13.22 3.04
C PRO A 120 -27.29 14.39 2.18
N GLU A 121 -26.30 15.15 2.68
CA GLU A 121 -25.75 16.31 1.97
C GLU A 121 -24.57 15.93 1.07
N SER A 122 -24.07 14.68 1.13
CA SER A 122 -22.95 14.21 0.31
C SER A 122 -23.43 13.75 -1.06
N GLU A 123 -23.14 14.53 -2.11
CA GLU A 123 -23.54 14.26 -3.51
C GLU A 123 -22.35 13.85 -4.41
N HIS A 124 -21.25 13.41 -3.83
CA HIS A 124 -20.05 13.07 -4.59
C HIS A 124 -20.24 11.82 -5.46
N SER A 125 -19.80 11.92 -6.72
CA SER A 125 -19.85 10.81 -7.66
C SER A 125 -18.83 9.71 -7.31
N TYR A 126 -19.00 8.51 -7.89
CA TYR A 126 -18.00 7.43 -7.79
C TYR A 126 -16.59 7.90 -8.21
N GLY A 127 -16.48 8.68 -9.29
CA GLY A 127 -15.19 9.20 -9.74
C GLY A 127 -14.53 10.15 -8.74
N ALA A 128 -15.32 10.92 -7.99
CA ALA A 128 -14.81 11.75 -6.90
C ALA A 128 -14.26 10.86 -5.77
N TRP A 129 -14.99 9.83 -5.34
CA TRP A 129 -14.54 8.86 -4.33
C TRP A 129 -13.34 8.02 -4.79
N TYR A 130 -13.24 7.72 -6.09
CA TYR A 130 -12.04 7.11 -6.65
C TYR A 130 -10.82 8.03 -6.47
N GLY A 131 -10.97 9.29 -6.86
CA GLY A 131 -9.94 10.30 -6.63
C GLY A 131 -9.59 10.46 -5.15
N PHE A 132 -10.59 10.54 -4.27
CA PHE A 132 -10.42 10.55 -2.82
C PHE A 132 -9.50 9.40 -2.34
N THR A 133 -9.80 8.18 -2.78
CA THR A 133 -9.01 7.00 -2.38
C THR A 133 -7.55 7.10 -2.85
N ILE A 134 -7.30 7.59 -4.08
CA ILE A 134 -5.93 7.80 -4.56
C ILE A 134 -5.16 8.74 -3.62
N TRP A 135 -5.80 9.78 -3.09
CA TRP A 135 -5.15 10.70 -2.15
C TRP A 135 -4.93 10.07 -0.77
N THR A 136 -5.78 9.14 -0.32
CA THR A 136 -5.57 8.46 0.97
C THR A 136 -4.39 7.49 0.96
N ILE A 137 -3.99 6.97 -0.21
CA ILE A 137 -2.86 6.05 -0.35
C ILE A 137 -1.53 6.76 -0.72
N MET A 138 -1.48 8.09 -0.72
CA MET A 138 -0.25 8.87 -0.94
C MET A 138 0.92 8.52 -0.01
N PRO A 139 0.74 8.04 1.23
CA PRO A 139 1.85 7.54 2.05
C PRO A 139 2.74 6.52 1.33
N ASN A 140 2.22 5.75 0.37
CA ASN A 140 3.01 4.79 -0.41
C ASN A 140 4.17 5.44 -1.20
N VAL A 141 4.06 6.72 -1.54
CA VAL A 141 5.19 7.47 -2.17
C VAL A 141 6.36 7.56 -1.20
N VAL A 142 6.10 7.89 0.07
CA VAL A 142 7.14 7.99 1.10
C VAL A 142 7.79 6.62 1.36
N LEU A 143 6.97 5.55 1.39
CA LEU A 143 7.49 4.20 1.55
C LEU A 143 8.35 3.77 0.37
N SER A 144 7.92 4.02 -0.85
CA SER A 144 8.70 3.69 -2.03
C SER A 144 10.04 4.46 -2.07
N LEU A 145 10.05 5.73 -1.62
CA LEU A 145 11.29 6.48 -1.43
C LEU A 145 12.15 5.88 -0.31
N GLY A 146 11.53 5.41 0.78
CA GLY A 146 12.22 4.67 1.85
C GLY A 146 12.88 3.39 1.33
N THR A 147 12.15 2.59 0.55
CA THR A 147 12.71 1.40 -0.12
C THR A 147 13.92 1.76 -1.01
N ILE A 148 13.81 2.81 -1.83
CA ILE A 148 14.94 3.28 -2.65
C ILE A 148 16.13 3.63 -1.77
N ALA A 149 15.93 4.37 -0.69
CA ALA A 149 16.99 4.77 0.21
C ALA A 149 17.65 3.55 0.87
N LEU A 150 16.87 2.57 1.33
CA LEU A 150 17.39 1.33 1.92
C LEU A 150 18.24 0.53 0.92
N VAL A 151 17.73 0.34 -0.31
CA VAL A 151 18.46 -0.38 -1.35
C VAL A 151 19.76 0.31 -1.72
N LEU A 152 19.75 1.64 -1.94
CA LEU A 152 20.93 2.40 -2.33
C LEU A 152 21.96 2.56 -1.20
N SER A 153 21.54 2.43 0.06
CA SER A 153 22.44 2.46 1.23
C SER A 153 22.96 1.09 1.65
N ALA A 154 22.51 0.01 1.02
CA ALA A 154 22.95 -1.33 1.36
C ALA A 154 24.43 -1.52 1.03
N SER A 155 25.15 -2.19 1.93
CA SER A 155 26.60 -2.48 1.77
C SER A 155 26.86 -3.73 0.92
N THR A 156 25.82 -4.46 0.52
CA THR A 156 25.87 -5.72 -0.23
C THR A 156 24.68 -5.78 -1.20
N ASP A 157 24.79 -6.61 -2.23
CA ASP A 157 23.70 -6.96 -3.16
C ASP A 157 22.79 -8.09 -2.65
N GLN A 158 23.13 -8.71 -1.53
CA GLN A 158 22.27 -9.69 -0.83
C GLN A 158 21.22 -8.95 0.03
N ILE A 159 20.27 -8.33 -0.66
CA ILE A 159 19.25 -7.47 -0.06
C ILE A 159 17.94 -8.25 0.06
N SER A 160 17.43 -8.43 1.29
CA SER A 160 16.16 -9.10 1.52
C SER A 160 14.99 -8.28 0.94
N GLN A 161 14.20 -8.90 0.07
CA GLN A 161 13.01 -8.30 -0.50
C GLN A 161 12.01 -7.92 0.60
N THR A 162 11.77 -8.82 1.54
CA THR A 162 10.86 -8.60 2.66
C THR A 162 11.31 -7.43 3.53
N ALA A 163 12.60 -7.36 3.87
CA ALA A 163 13.14 -6.29 4.70
C ALA A 163 12.98 -4.89 4.07
N VAL A 164 13.19 -4.75 2.75
CA VAL A 164 13.13 -3.42 2.10
C VAL A 164 11.71 -3.00 1.66
N PHE A 165 10.80 -3.93 1.36
CA PHE A 165 9.43 -3.58 0.98
C PHE A 165 8.44 -3.62 2.14
N ASN A 166 8.81 -4.23 3.27
CA ASN A 166 7.99 -4.28 4.47
C ASN A 166 8.65 -3.62 5.68
N PHE A 167 9.65 -2.77 5.48
CA PHE A 167 10.41 -2.14 6.57
C PHE A 167 9.52 -1.39 7.58
N ASP A 168 8.30 -0.99 7.20
CA ASP A 168 7.32 -0.34 8.05
C ASP A 168 6.26 -1.29 8.63
N SER A 169 6.43 -2.61 8.45
CA SER A 169 5.51 -3.61 9.01
C SER A 169 5.69 -3.76 10.53
N ILE A 170 4.63 -4.13 11.20
CA ILE A 170 4.68 -4.42 12.66
C ILE A 170 5.65 -5.57 12.94
N ASN A 171 5.73 -6.55 12.03
CA ASN A 171 6.68 -7.65 12.20
C ASN A 171 8.13 -7.16 12.18
N GLN A 172 8.53 -6.39 11.18
CA GLN A 172 9.91 -5.90 11.03
C GLN A 172 10.30 -4.91 12.13
N LEU A 173 9.35 -4.09 12.61
CA LEU A 173 9.64 -3.03 13.56
C LEU A 173 9.60 -3.49 15.03
N VAL A 174 8.77 -4.48 15.36
CA VAL A 174 8.43 -4.76 16.78
C VAL A 174 8.50 -6.24 17.14
N VAL A 175 7.92 -7.12 16.32
CA VAL A 175 7.66 -8.51 16.74
C VAL A 175 8.75 -9.47 16.33
N GLY A 176 9.24 -9.42 15.08
CA GLY A 176 10.33 -10.23 14.57
C GLY A 176 10.00 -11.72 14.44
N LEU A 177 8.77 -12.08 14.06
CA LEU A 177 8.42 -13.47 13.78
C LEU A 177 9.15 -13.98 12.54
N GLU A 178 9.52 -15.24 12.57
CA GLU A 178 10.10 -15.94 11.42
C GLU A 178 9.02 -16.44 10.44
N PRO A 179 9.35 -16.61 9.15
CA PRO A 179 8.50 -17.27 8.18
C PRO A 179 8.04 -18.66 8.69
N GLY A 180 6.75 -18.99 8.46
CA GLY A 180 6.14 -20.22 8.99
C GLY A 180 5.40 -20.03 10.33
N SER A 181 5.60 -18.90 11.04
CA SER A 181 4.75 -18.59 12.21
C SER A 181 3.36 -18.19 11.76
N ALA A 182 2.32 -18.64 12.49
CA ALA A 182 0.91 -18.43 12.13
C ALA A 182 0.54 -16.95 11.86
N PHE A 183 1.13 -16.02 12.61
CA PHE A 183 0.88 -14.59 12.50
C PHE A 183 1.91 -13.84 11.62
N TYR A 184 2.91 -14.53 11.07
CA TYR A 184 3.97 -13.88 10.29
C TYR A 184 3.43 -13.01 9.16
N THR A 185 2.66 -13.60 8.24
CA THR A 185 2.14 -12.91 7.06
C THR A 185 1.17 -11.77 7.43
N LEU A 186 0.38 -11.96 8.49
CA LEU A 186 -0.52 -10.91 8.98
C LEU A 186 0.28 -9.71 9.50
N LEU A 187 1.30 -9.94 10.33
CA LEU A 187 2.10 -8.87 10.91
C LEU A 187 3.04 -8.20 9.90
N GLU A 188 3.51 -8.94 8.88
CA GLU A 188 4.20 -8.36 7.71
C GLU A 188 3.30 -7.46 6.86
N SER A 189 2.00 -7.77 6.81
CA SER A 189 1.02 -6.99 6.05
C SER A 189 0.46 -5.79 6.83
N LEU A 190 0.55 -5.80 8.15
CA LEU A 190 0.11 -4.71 9.01
C LEU A 190 1.20 -3.64 9.11
N LYS A 191 1.03 -2.55 8.35
CA LYS A 191 2.04 -1.50 8.16
C LYS A 191 1.67 -0.20 8.86
N LEU A 192 2.65 0.55 9.33
CA LEU A 192 2.45 1.90 9.89
C LEU A 192 1.85 2.86 8.86
N SER A 193 2.21 2.72 7.60
CA SER A 193 1.63 3.47 6.49
C SER A 193 0.12 3.28 6.35
N SER A 194 -0.41 2.10 6.69
CA SER A 194 -1.85 1.85 6.74
C SER A 194 -2.54 2.74 7.77
N LEU A 195 -1.93 2.94 8.93
CA LEU A 195 -2.45 3.86 9.95
C LEU A 195 -2.43 5.31 9.46
N TRP A 196 -1.40 5.70 8.72
CA TRP A 196 -1.34 7.02 8.09
C TRP A 196 -2.45 7.17 7.05
N GLY A 197 -2.66 6.17 6.19
CA GLY A 197 -3.77 6.14 5.23
C GLY A 197 -5.15 6.26 5.90
N ILE A 198 -5.37 5.59 7.03
CA ILE A 198 -6.57 5.72 7.86
C ILE A 198 -6.72 7.16 8.37
N GLY A 199 -5.65 7.76 8.84
CA GLY A 199 -5.64 9.17 9.29
C GLY A 199 -6.01 10.14 8.16
N LEU A 200 -5.46 9.93 6.95
CA LEU A 200 -5.81 10.72 5.77
C LEU A 200 -7.29 10.50 5.37
N GLY A 201 -7.77 9.27 5.39
CA GLY A 201 -9.17 8.94 5.13
C GLY A 201 -10.12 9.61 6.11
N MET A 202 -9.76 9.62 7.41
CA MET A 202 -10.53 10.35 8.44
C MET A 202 -10.59 11.85 8.13
N VAL A 203 -9.45 12.48 7.84
CA VAL A 203 -9.40 13.91 7.51
C VAL A 203 -10.20 14.22 6.24
N GLY A 204 -10.03 13.40 5.22
CA GLY A 204 -10.75 13.56 3.96
C GLY A 204 -12.26 13.39 4.12
N LEU A 205 -12.72 12.38 4.83
CA LEU A 205 -14.16 12.20 5.14
C LEU A 205 -14.74 13.40 5.87
N LYS A 206 -14.00 13.97 6.82
CA LYS A 206 -14.42 15.21 7.50
C LYS A 206 -14.49 16.41 6.57
N CYS A 207 -13.70 16.46 5.53
CA CYS A 207 -13.75 17.54 4.54
C CYS A 207 -14.93 17.39 3.57
N TRP A 208 -15.30 16.14 3.23
CA TRP A 208 -16.27 15.82 2.18
C TRP A 208 -17.65 15.40 2.71
N THR A 209 -17.80 15.28 4.03
CA THR A 209 -19.07 14.90 4.68
C THR A 209 -19.25 15.64 6.00
N ASN A 210 -20.47 15.64 6.53
CA ASN A 210 -20.79 16.18 7.87
C ASN A 210 -20.51 15.19 9.01
N PHE A 211 -19.63 14.19 8.80
CA PHE A 211 -19.32 13.22 9.84
C PHE A 211 -18.54 13.85 10.98
N SER A 212 -18.88 13.46 12.21
CA SER A 212 -18.06 13.74 13.38
C SER A 212 -16.68 13.06 13.24
N THR A 213 -15.68 13.54 13.96
CA THR A 213 -14.32 12.95 13.93
C THR A 213 -14.33 11.45 14.25
N ASN A 214 -15.09 11.02 15.26
CA ASN A 214 -15.17 9.61 15.63
C ASN A 214 -15.83 8.77 14.54
N LYS A 215 -16.89 9.27 13.90
CA LYS A 215 -17.57 8.59 12.79
C LYS A 215 -16.64 8.48 11.57
N ALA A 216 -15.95 9.56 11.21
CA ALA A 216 -15.00 9.57 10.11
C ALA A 216 -13.80 8.62 10.37
N LEU A 217 -13.26 8.60 11.58
CA LEU A 217 -12.20 7.67 11.98
C LEU A 217 -12.68 6.22 11.90
N LEU A 218 -13.86 5.91 12.47
CA LEU A 218 -14.43 4.57 12.43
C LEU A 218 -14.58 4.08 10.98
N PHE A 219 -15.18 4.89 10.11
CA PHE A 219 -15.38 4.51 8.72
C PHE A 219 -14.08 4.41 7.92
N SER A 220 -13.09 5.23 8.22
CA SER A 220 -11.78 5.11 7.58
C SER A 220 -11.03 3.86 8.02
N ALA A 221 -11.15 3.46 9.29
CA ALA A 221 -10.47 2.28 9.84
C ALA A 221 -11.22 0.96 9.57
N LEU A 222 -12.54 0.99 9.36
CA LEU A 222 -13.39 -0.20 9.30
C LEU A 222 -12.93 -1.26 8.29
N PRO A 223 -12.56 -0.93 7.04
CA PRO A 223 -12.08 -1.94 6.10
C PRO A 223 -10.83 -2.68 6.62
N THR A 224 -9.88 -1.94 7.17
CA THR A 224 -8.66 -2.50 7.76
C THR A 224 -8.98 -3.38 8.96
N LEU A 225 -9.82 -2.91 9.87
CA LEU A 225 -10.22 -3.66 11.07
C LEU A 225 -10.93 -4.96 10.72
N VAL A 226 -11.82 -4.93 9.73
CA VAL A 226 -12.55 -6.14 9.29
C VAL A 226 -11.61 -7.14 8.64
N ILE A 227 -10.78 -6.69 7.68
CA ILE A 227 -9.86 -7.59 6.96
C ILE A 227 -8.86 -8.21 7.92
N PHE A 228 -8.15 -7.41 8.70
CA PHE A 228 -7.13 -7.92 9.63
C PHE A 228 -7.74 -8.66 10.82
N GLY A 229 -8.94 -8.28 11.27
CA GLY A 229 -9.66 -9.00 12.31
C GLY A 229 -10.06 -10.42 11.88
N ILE A 230 -10.64 -10.56 10.68
CA ILE A 230 -10.95 -11.88 10.11
C ILE A 230 -9.66 -12.68 9.91
N TRP A 231 -8.61 -12.07 9.36
CA TRP A 231 -7.34 -12.74 9.15
C TRP A 231 -6.69 -13.21 10.45
N ALA A 232 -6.75 -12.40 11.52
CA ALA A 232 -6.24 -12.79 12.84
C ALA A 232 -6.99 -13.98 13.42
N ILE A 233 -8.32 -14.07 13.23
CA ILE A 233 -9.10 -15.24 13.64
C ILE A 233 -8.66 -16.49 12.88
N ILE A 234 -8.49 -16.39 11.57
CA ILE A 234 -8.04 -17.52 10.73
C ILE A 234 -6.62 -17.96 11.12
N ALA A 235 -5.71 -17.02 11.38
CA ALA A 235 -4.34 -17.33 11.78
C ALA A 235 -4.23 -17.98 13.19
N ALA A 236 -5.26 -17.80 14.03
CA ALA A 236 -5.32 -18.38 15.36
C ALA A 236 -5.93 -19.80 15.39
N MET A 237 -6.51 -20.28 14.28
CA MET A 237 -7.13 -21.60 14.14
C MET A 237 -6.12 -22.65 13.68
#